data_104557b594d02da60772f1b1b9688439
#
_entry.id   104557b594d02da60772f1b1b9688439
#
_cell.length_a   1.000
_cell.length_b   1.000
_cell.length_c   1.000
_cell.angle_alpha   90.00
_cell.angle_beta   90.00
_cell.angle_gamma   90.00
#
_symmetry.space_group_name_H-M   'P 1'
#
loop_
_entity.id
_entity.type
_entity.pdbx_description
1 polymer ?
#
loop_
_entity_poly.entity_id
_entity_poly.type
_entity_poly.pdbx_seq_one_letter_code
_entity_poly.pdbx_strand_id
1 'polypeptide(L)'
;MKVILTLGYGRLHLVQSAQRLANLGVKFRLILGWIPKNADGLLVRLASKIQGYNLAMGLRKRMVAHHPNIETRRMFFLEVFDALVRRVLRLFHCSAMGWSVIGWELWGFCSRRFITREAQVFHVRSGAGQGGAIKKAKRLGLKVLVDHSIAHPEFMEKHLRSEYEKNGAVFDLGTSSRFWRMIDRIAARPIL
;
A
#
# COMPACT_ATOMS: atom_id res chain seq x y z
N MET A 1 17.23 -10.74 -13.34
CA MET A 1 17.01 -9.65 -12.37
C MET A 1 15.92 -10.08 -11.38
N LYS A 2 16.11 -9.82 -10.07
CA LYS A 2 15.10 -10.11 -9.03
C LYS A 2 14.66 -8.78 -8.40
N VAL A 3 13.36 -8.57 -8.31
CA VAL A 3 12.73 -7.35 -7.77
C VAL A 3 11.87 -7.71 -6.56
N ILE A 4 11.99 -6.96 -5.48
CA ILE A 4 11.05 -7.03 -4.36
C ILE A 4 10.08 -5.86 -4.53
N LEU A 5 8.77 -6.16 -4.62
CA LEU A 5 7.72 -5.18 -4.78
C LEU A 5 6.78 -5.21 -3.58
N THR A 6 6.60 -4.08 -2.89
CA THR A 6 5.62 -3.95 -1.81
C THR A 6 4.60 -2.86 -2.12
N LEU A 7 3.32 -3.20 -2.00
CA LEU A 7 2.19 -2.35 -2.37
C LEU A 7 1.42 -1.82 -1.16
N GLY A 8 1.70 -2.36 0.02
CA GLY A 8 0.88 -2.08 1.18
C GLY A 8 -0.47 -2.81 1.14
N TYR A 9 -1.48 -2.19 1.69
CA TYR A 9 -2.82 -2.74 1.76
C TYR A 9 -3.50 -2.69 0.38
N GLY A 10 -3.90 -3.84 -0.14
CA GLY A 10 -4.65 -3.97 -1.37
C GLY A 10 -3.84 -4.33 -2.62
N ARG A 11 -4.55 -4.45 -3.74
CA ARG A 11 -3.99 -4.74 -5.07
C ARG A 11 -4.05 -3.48 -5.93
N LEU A 12 -2.93 -3.11 -6.49
CA LEU A 12 -2.78 -1.94 -7.34
C LEU A 12 -2.26 -2.33 -8.73
N HIS A 13 -2.25 -1.36 -9.64
CA HIS A 13 -1.72 -1.48 -11.00
C HIS A 13 -0.32 -2.08 -11.06
N LEU A 14 0.54 -1.85 -10.07
CA LEU A 14 1.89 -2.39 -10.01
C LEU A 14 1.94 -3.93 -10.02
N VAL A 15 0.90 -4.64 -9.55
CA VAL A 15 0.84 -6.10 -9.66
C VAL A 15 0.72 -6.53 -11.11
N GLN A 16 -0.08 -5.81 -11.90
CA GLN A 16 -0.22 -6.10 -13.34
C GLN A 16 1.10 -5.84 -14.08
N SER A 17 1.79 -4.74 -13.76
CA SER A 17 3.11 -4.46 -14.29
C SER A 17 4.12 -5.55 -13.93
N ALA A 18 4.11 -6.01 -12.68
CA ALA A 18 4.96 -7.12 -12.25
C ALA A 18 4.66 -8.41 -13.01
N GLN A 19 3.38 -8.73 -13.25
CA GLN A 19 2.98 -9.90 -14.03
C GLN A 19 3.50 -9.81 -15.48
N ARG A 20 3.35 -8.65 -16.12
CA ARG A 20 3.87 -8.44 -17.49
C ARG A 20 5.39 -8.59 -17.55
N LEU A 21 6.11 -7.99 -16.61
CA LEU A 21 7.57 -8.10 -16.55
C LEU A 21 8.03 -9.51 -16.17
N ALA A 22 7.25 -10.27 -15.41
CA ALA A 22 7.53 -11.66 -15.11
C ALA A 22 7.46 -12.55 -16.35
N ASN A 23 6.56 -12.26 -17.29
CA ASN A 23 6.50 -12.91 -18.61
C ASN A 23 7.78 -12.65 -19.43
N LEU A 24 8.47 -11.54 -19.19
CA LEU A 24 9.76 -11.19 -19.80
C LEU A 24 10.97 -11.73 -18.99
N GLY A 25 10.75 -12.65 -18.06
CA GLY A 25 11.81 -13.33 -17.31
C GLY A 25 12.28 -12.60 -16.04
N VAL A 26 11.66 -11.49 -15.64
CA VAL A 26 12.01 -10.80 -14.40
C VAL A 26 11.41 -11.57 -13.22
N LYS A 27 12.22 -11.89 -12.21
CA LYS A 27 11.76 -12.57 -10.99
C LYS A 27 11.25 -11.55 -9.97
N PHE A 28 10.06 -11.78 -9.44
CA PHE A 28 9.45 -10.91 -8.43
C PHE A 28 9.22 -11.61 -7.10
N ARG A 29 9.43 -10.87 -6.01
CA ARG A 29 8.86 -11.17 -4.70
C ARG A 29 7.84 -10.09 -4.39
N LEU A 30 6.55 -10.45 -4.41
CA LEU A 30 5.45 -9.54 -4.08
C LEU A 30 5.13 -9.63 -2.59
N ILE A 31 5.17 -8.49 -1.89
CA ILE A 31 4.74 -8.37 -0.49
C ILE A 31 3.39 -7.68 -0.51
N LEU A 32 2.34 -8.41 -0.18
CA LEU A 32 0.95 -8.02 -0.33
C LEU A 32 0.18 -8.28 0.98
N GLY A 33 -0.97 -7.64 1.11
CA GLY A 33 -1.92 -7.94 2.17
C GLY A 33 -2.60 -9.30 2.00
N TRP A 34 -3.85 -9.39 2.37
CA TRP A 34 -4.61 -10.61 2.21
C TRP A 34 -4.97 -10.89 0.76
N ILE A 35 -4.48 -12.00 0.26
CA ILE A 35 -4.85 -12.56 -1.03
C ILE A 35 -5.46 -13.93 -0.75
N PRO A 36 -6.75 -14.13 -1.04
CA PRO A 36 -7.37 -15.45 -0.85
C PRO A 36 -6.72 -16.47 -1.78
N LYS A 37 -6.55 -17.68 -1.27
CA LYS A 37 -6.06 -18.80 -2.10
C LYS A 37 -7.10 -19.21 -3.14
N ASN A 38 -8.37 -19.25 -2.71
CA ASN A 38 -9.52 -19.60 -3.54
C ASN A 38 -10.56 -18.50 -3.48
N ALA A 39 -11.13 -18.14 -4.62
CA ALA A 39 -12.18 -17.12 -4.71
C ALA A 39 -13.44 -17.47 -3.90
N ASP A 40 -13.73 -18.77 -3.73
CA ASP A 40 -14.91 -19.30 -3.06
C ASP A 40 -14.58 -19.99 -1.73
N GLY A 41 -13.39 -19.73 -1.19
CA GLY A 41 -12.96 -20.29 0.09
C GLY A 41 -13.85 -19.88 1.26
N LEU A 42 -13.90 -20.70 2.31
CA LEU A 42 -14.73 -20.48 3.52
C LEU A 42 -14.51 -19.07 4.10
N LEU A 43 -13.29 -18.58 4.16
CA LEU A 43 -12.98 -17.23 4.68
C LEU A 43 -13.57 -16.12 3.80
N VAL A 44 -13.60 -16.30 2.47
CA VAL A 44 -14.21 -15.31 1.56
C VAL A 44 -15.73 -15.32 1.72
N ARG A 45 -16.35 -16.51 1.90
CA ARG A 45 -17.79 -16.65 2.16
C ARG A 45 -18.18 -16.04 3.51
N LEU A 46 -17.42 -16.27 4.57
CA LEU A 46 -17.64 -15.66 5.87
C LEU A 46 -17.47 -14.13 5.82
N ALA A 47 -16.42 -13.66 5.20
CA ALA A 47 -16.18 -12.22 5.02
C ALA A 47 -17.31 -11.56 4.20
N SER A 48 -17.84 -12.23 3.18
CA SER A 48 -18.97 -11.71 2.38
C SER A 48 -20.28 -11.64 3.17
N LYS A 49 -20.53 -12.58 4.09
CA LYS A 49 -21.67 -12.54 5.00
C LYS A 49 -21.59 -11.39 6.01
N ILE A 50 -20.39 -11.05 6.46
CA ILE A 50 -20.18 -10.01 7.48
C ILE A 50 -20.16 -8.59 6.89
N GLN A 51 -19.61 -8.42 5.71
CA GLN A 51 -19.39 -7.08 5.09
C GLN A 51 -20.04 -6.92 3.70
N GLY A 52 -20.80 -7.89 3.25
CA GLY A 52 -21.57 -7.82 2.02
C GLY A 52 -20.78 -8.15 0.73
N TYR A 53 -21.52 -8.16 -0.38
CA TYR A 53 -21.06 -8.55 -1.73
C TYR A 53 -19.81 -7.80 -2.21
N ASN A 54 -19.69 -6.52 -1.86
CA ASN A 54 -18.58 -5.68 -2.30
C ASN A 54 -17.20 -6.14 -1.78
N LEU A 55 -17.14 -6.72 -0.57
CA LEU A 55 -15.89 -7.25 -0.04
C LEU A 55 -15.46 -8.51 -0.79
N ALA A 56 -16.40 -9.44 -1.06
CA ALA A 56 -16.09 -10.65 -1.80
C ALA A 56 -15.55 -10.34 -3.20
N MET A 57 -16.18 -9.38 -3.90
CA MET A 57 -15.72 -8.94 -5.22
C MET A 57 -14.34 -8.25 -5.14
N GLY A 58 -14.11 -7.43 -4.11
CA GLY A 58 -12.81 -6.81 -3.85
C GLY A 58 -11.70 -7.85 -3.59
N LEU A 59 -12.00 -8.92 -2.84
CA LEU A 59 -11.06 -10.00 -2.59
C LEU A 59 -10.78 -10.84 -3.83
N ARG A 60 -11.81 -11.13 -4.65
CA ARG A 60 -11.62 -11.82 -5.94
C ARG A 60 -10.68 -11.02 -6.87
N LYS A 61 -10.84 -9.71 -6.93
CA LYS A 61 -9.97 -8.83 -7.71
C LYS A 61 -8.51 -8.80 -7.23
N ARG A 62 -8.23 -9.23 -5.99
CA ARG A 62 -6.89 -9.28 -5.42
C ARG A 62 -6.13 -10.56 -5.77
N MET A 63 -6.77 -11.55 -6.38
CA MET A 63 -6.08 -12.78 -6.77
C MET A 63 -4.99 -12.49 -7.78
N VAL A 64 -3.80 -13.00 -7.49
CA VAL A 64 -2.65 -12.96 -8.39
C VAL A 64 -2.56 -14.31 -9.09
N ALA A 65 -2.57 -14.31 -10.41
CA ALA A 65 -2.37 -15.52 -11.18
C ALA A 65 -1.03 -16.17 -10.79
N HIS A 66 -1.02 -17.49 -10.71
CA HIS A 66 0.20 -18.23 -10.44
C HIS A 66 1.18 -18.02 -11.61
N HIS A 67 2.41 -17.66 -11.29
CA HIS A 67 3.48 -17.48 -12.27
C HIS A 67 4.81 -17.97 -11.68
N PRO A 68 5.63 -18.75 -12.40
CA PRO A 68 6.87 -19.32 -11.86
C PRO A 68 7.88 -18.27 -11.40
N ASN A 69 7.87 -17.09 -12.02
CA ASN A 69 8.75 -15.98 -11.66
C ASN A 69 8.18 -15.05 -10.56
N ILE A 70 7.03 -15.38 -9.98
CA ILE A 70 6.39 -14.54 -8.94
C ILE A 70 6.25 -15.32 -7.63
N GLU A 71 7.06 -14.94 -6.65
CA GLU A 71 6.94 -15.39 -5.27
C GLU A 71 6.03 -14.40 -4.51
N THR A 72 4.95 -14.87 -3.88
CA THR A 72 4.03 -14.01 -3.11
C THR A 72 4.22 -14.21 -1.61
N ARG A 73 4.46 -13.12 -0.87
CA ARG A 73 4.49 -13.05 0.59
C ARG A 73 3.26 -12.28 1.09
N ARG A 74 2.48 -12.92 1.92
CA ARG A 74 1.18 -12.41 2.39
C ARG A 74 1.29 -11.92 3.81
N MET A 75 0.79 -10.72 4.08
CA MET A 75 0.74 -10.15 5.43
C MET A 75 -0.72 -10.12 5.93
N PHE A 76 -1.39 -11.28 5.89
CA PHE A 76 -2.79 -11.45 6.23
C PHE A 76 -3.16 -10.86 7.60
N PHE A 77 -2.42 -11.24 8.64
CA PHE A 77 -2.73 -10.78 10.01
C PHE A 77 -2.66 -9.26 10.14
N LEU A 78 -1.75 -8.62 9.44
CA LEU A 78 -1.61 -7.17 9.49
C LEU A 78 -2.80 -6.47 8.85
N GLU A 79 -3.31 -7.00 7.74
CA GLU A 79 -4.50 -6.43 7.08
C GLU A 79 -5.77 -6.65 7.90
N VAL A 80 -5.92 -7.83 8.51
CA VAL A 80 -7.05 -8.11 9.40
C VAL A 80 -7.00 -7.20 10.63
N PHE A 81 -5.83 -7.01 11.20
CA PHE A 81 -5.63 -6.13 12.35
C PHE A 81 -5.95 -4.66 11.98
N ASP A 82 -5.45 -4.17 10.83
CA ASP A 82 -5.78 -2.82 10.34
C ASP A 82 -7.30 -2.64 10.15
N ALA A 83 -7.95 -3.63 9.53
CA ALA A 83 -9.40 -3.59 9.32
C ALA A 83 -10.18 -3.57 10.65
N LEU A 84 -9.74 -4.36 11.64
CA LEU A 84 -10.35 -4.39 12.97
C LEU A 84 -10.21 -3.04 13.68
N VAL A 85 -9.00 -2.49 13.72
CA VAL A 85 -8.76 -1.18 14.37
C VAL A 85 -9.59 -0.08 13.71
N ARG A 86 -9.65 -0.05 12.36
CA ARG A 86 -10.49 0.93 11.63
C ARG A 86 -11.97 0.76 11.94
N ARG A 87 -12.44 -0.47 12.18
CA ARG A 87 -13.82 -0.73 12.58
C ARG A 87 -14.09 -0.21 14.00
N VAL A 88 -13.19 -0.48 14.93
CA VAL A 88 -13.29 0.03 16.31
C VAL A 88 -13.29 1.56 16.33
N LEU A 89 -12.36 2.20 15.62
CA LEU A 89 -12.31 3.67 15.54
C LEU A 89 -13.60 4.25 14.97
N ARG A 90 -14.21 3.61 13.98
CA ARG A 90 -15.52 4.03 13.43
C ARG A 90 -16.65 3.91 14.44
N LEU A 91 -16.68 2.83 15.23
CA LEU A 91 -17.70 2.65 16.27
C LEU A 91 -17.63 3.74 17.33
N PHE A 92 -16.44 4.23 17.65
CA PHE A 92 -16.24 5.34 18.59
C PHE A 92 -16.19 6.73 17.92
N HIS A 93 -16.62 6.83 16.65
CA HIS A 93 -16.56 8.09 15.87
C HIS A 93 -15.18 8.75 15.87
N CYS A 94 -14.11 8.00 16.08
CA CYS A 94 -12.74 8.49 16.07
C CYS A 94 -12.17 8.56 14.65
N SER A 95 -11.37 9.59 14.39
CA SER A 95 -10.66 9.71 13.10
C SER A 95 -9.63 8.60 12.94
N ALA A 96 -9.72 7.88 11.83
CA ALA A 96 -8.74 6.85 11.47
C ALA A 96 -7.43 7.43 10.88
N MET A 97 -7.29 8.75 10.80
CA MET A 97 -6.15 9.41 10.17
C MET A 97 -4.82 9.10 10.86
N GLY A 98 -4.77 9.26 12.19
CA GLY A 98 -3.59 8.89 12.97
C GLY A 98 -3.23 7.41 12.83
N TRP A 99 -4.24 6.54 12.82
CA TRP A 99 -4.06 5.12 12.59
C TRP A 99 -3.47 4.83 11.21
N SER A 100 -3.84 5.59 10.17
CA SER A 100 -3.27 5.37 8.83
C SER A 100 -1.75 5.53 8.80
N VAL A 101 -1.20 6.51 9.55
CA VAL A 101 0.26 6.66 9.67
C VAL A 101 0.89 5.45 10.37
N ILE A 102 0.33 5.06 11.52
CA ILE A 102 0.81 3.91 12.30
C ILE A 102 0.72 2.63 11.46
N GLY A 103 -0.39 2.43 10.73
CA GLY A 103 -0.59 1.29 9.86
C GLY A 103 0.50 1.17 8.78
N TRP A 104 0.88 2.28 8.15
CA TRP A 104 1.96 2.26 7.15
C TRP A 104 3.34 2.02 7.77
N GLU A 105 3.63 2.60 8.93
CA GLU A 105 4.87 2.31 9.67
C GLU A 105 4.95 0.82 10.03
N LEU A 106 3.86 0.25 10.54
CA LEU A 106 3.78 -1.15 10.91
C LEU A 106 3.91 -2.07 9.69
N TRP A 107 3.27 -1.69 8.57
CA TRP A 107 3.43 -2.40 7.31
C TRP A 107 4.88 -2.48 6.88
N GLY A 108 5.56 -1.33 6.81
CA GLY A 108 6.94 -1.25 6.41
C GLY A 108 7.85 -2.00 7.37
N PHE A 109 7.63 -1.88 8.68
CA PHE A 109 8.38 -2.64 9.70
C PHE A 109 8.25 -4.15 9.48
N CYS A 110 7.03 -4.67 9.31
CA CYS A 110 6.79 -6.09 9.07
C CYS A 110 7.33 -6.58 7.72
N SER A 111 7.30 -5.74 6.68
CA SER A 111 7.80 -6.09 5.35
C SER A 111 9.33 -6.26 5.31
N ARG A 112 10.06 -5.65 6.24
CA ARG A 112 11.53 -5.74 6.32
C ARG A 112 12.04 -7.17 6.30
N ARG A 113 11.35 -8.11 6.93
CA ARG A 113 11.77 -9.52 6.99
C ARG A 113 11.89 -10.18 5.60
N PHE A 114 11.16 -9.67 4.61
CA PHE A 114 11.16 -10.21 3.25
C PHE A 114 12.14 -9.48 2.31
N ILE A 115 12.80 -8.42 2.78
CA ILE A 115 13.80 -7.68 2.01
C ILE A 115 15.15 -8.36 2.21
N THR A 116 15.69 -8.94 1.13
CA THR A 116 16.91 -9.76 1.15
C THR A 116 17.91 -9.27 0.09
N ARG A 117 19.20 -9.59 0.27
CA ARG A 117 20.28 -9.22 -0.66
C ARG A 117 20.20 -9.89 -2.04
N GLU A 118 19.38 -10.92 -2.18
CA GLU A 118 19.21 -11.61 -3.46
C GLU A 118 18.55 -10.73 -4.54
N ALA A 119 17.86 -9.67 -4.14
CA ALA A 119 17.22 -8.75 -5.06
C ALA A 119 18.17 -7.62 -5.44
N GLN A 120 17.98 -7.08 -6.64
CA GLN A 120 18.69 -5.90 -7.14
C GLN A 120 17.88 -4.62 -6.94
N VAL A 121 16.55 -4.76 -6.92
CA VAL A 121 15.63 -3.61 -6.83
C VAL A 121 14.62 -3.84 -5.73
N PHE A 122 14.38 -2.82 -4.93
CA PHE A 122 13.25 -2.71 -4.01
C PHE A 122 12.29 -1.65 -4.56
N HIS A 123 11.19 -2.11 -5.14
CA HIS A 123 10.14 -1.24 -5.68
C HIS A 123 9.02 -1.14 -4.64
N VAL A 124 8.71 0.07 -4.24
CA VAL A 124 7.79 0.31 -3.15
C VAL A 124 6.81 1.43 -3.51
N ARG A 125 5.53 1.20 -3.24
CA ARG A 125 4.55 2.29 -3.26
C ARG A 125 4.79 3.23 -2.07
N SER A 126 4.61 4.53 -2.29
CA SER A 126 4.69 5.54 -1.22
C SER A 126 3.81 5.13 -0.03
N GLY A 127 4.30 5.31 1.18
CA GLY A 127 3.70 4.81 2.40
C GLY A 127 4.16 3.40 2.78
N ALA A 128 4.15 2.43 1.87
CA ALA A 128 4.58 1.05 2.17
C ALA A 128 6.08 0.90 2.46
N GLY A 129 6.87 1.92 2.15
CA GLY A 129 8.31 1.98 2.42
C GLY A 129 8.70 2.46 3.80
N GLN A 130 7.75 2.91 4.61
CA GLN A 130 7.99 3.41 5.97
C GLN A 130 8.44 2.30 6.93
N GLY A 131 8.47 2.54 8.23
CA GLY A 131 8.87 1.55 9.22
C GLY A 131 10.29 0.99 9.02
N GLY A 132 11.14 1.72 8.30
CA GLY A 132 12.53 1.34 8.01
C GLY A 132 12.72 0.34 6.87
N ALA A 133 11.70 0.06 6.04
CA ALA A 133 11.80 -0.85 4.90
C ALA A 133 12.81 -0.31 3.86
N ILE A 134 12.67 0.96 3.45
CA ILE A 134 13.61 1.61 2.53
C ILE A 134 15.02 1.67 3.12
N LYS A 135 15.15 2.03 4.40
CA LYS A 135 16.45 2.06 5.09
C LYS A 135 17.13 0.69 5.06
N LYS A 136 16.36 -0.40 5.24
CA LYS A 136 16.90 -1.76 5.12
C LYS A 136 17.33 -2.07 3.69
N ALA A 137 16.51 -1.76 2.69
CA ALA A 137 16.83 -2.00 1.28
C ALA A 137 18.14 -1.29 0.87
N LYS A 138 18.26 0.01 1.22
CA LYS A 138 19.49 0.79 0.97
C LYS A 138 20.71 0.16 1.65
N ARG A 139 20.60 -0.27 2.93
CA ARG A 139 21.71 -0.95 3.65
C ARG A 139 22.12 -2.28 3.02
N LEU A 140 21.21 -2.94 2.33
CA LEU A 140 21.50 -4.18 1.61
C LEU A 140 22.04 -3.93 0.18
N GLY A 141 22.20 -2.67 -0.24
CA GLY A 141 22.71 -2.29 -1.56
C GLY A 141 21.66 -2.40 -2.68
N LEU A 142 20.36 -2.50 -2.36
CA LEU A 142 19.32 -2.55 -3.37
C LEU A 142 19.06 -1.15 -3.95
N LYS A 143 18.83 -1.07 -5.26
CA LYS A 143 18.27 0.13 -5.89
C LYS A 143 16.82 0.30 -5.41
N VAL A 144 16.48 1.48 -4.90
CA VAL A 144 15.13 1.76 -4.39
C VAL A 144 14.36 2.57 -5.40
N LEU A 145 13.21 2.07 -5.81
CA LEU A 145 12.24 2.75 -6.66
C LEU A 145 10.98 3.02 -5.84
N VAL A 146 10.62 4.29 -5.66
CA VAL A 146 9.39 4.68 -4.96
C VAL A 146 8.35 5.11 -5.99
N ASP A 147 7.21 4.42 -6.01
CA ASP A 147 6.08 4.78 -6.83
C ASP A 147 5.15 5.72 -6.05
N HIS A 148 5.07 6.95 -6.48
CA HIS A 148 4.09 7.92 -6.02
C HIS A 148 2.87 7.87 -6.95
N SER A 149 1.83 7.15 -6.53
CA SER A 149 0.59 7.03 -7.30
C SER A 149 -0.25 8.32 -7.34
N ILE A 150 0.16 9.34 -6.62
CA ILE A 150 -0.43 10.69 -6.60
C ILE A 150 0.69 11.72 -6.75
N ALA A 151 0.36 12.88 -7.25
CA ALA A 151 1.31 13.99 -7.31
C ALA A 151 1.80 14.38 -5.90
N HIS A 152 2.96 15.04 -5.83
CA HIS A 152 3.47 15.54 -4.56
C HIS A 152 2.42 16.41 -3.85
N PRO A 153 2.23 16.28 -2.53
CA PRO A 153 1.17 16.96 -1.79
C PRO A 153 1.10 18.46 -2.03
N GLU A 154 2.23 19.16 -1.99
CA GLU A 154 2.31 20.61 -2.25
C GLU A 154 1.82 20.98 -3.65
N PHE A 155 2.21 20.16 -4.66
CA PHE A 155 1.76 20.36 -6.02
C PHE A 155 0.25 20.16 -6.14
N MET A 156 -0.29 19.13 -5.51
CA MET A 156 -1.73 18.87 -5.48
C MET A 156 -2.47 20.01 -4.77
N GLU A 157 -2.00 20.47 -3.62
CA GLU A 157 -2.64 21.55 -2.87
C GLU A 157 -2.66 22.83 -3.70
N LYS A 158 -1.53 23.20 -4.32
CA LYS A 158 -1.43 24.39 -5.17
C LYS A 158 -2.44 24.33 -6.33
N HIS A 159 -2.53 23.19 -7.03
CA HIS A 159 -3.44 23.03 -8.14
C HIS A 159 -4.91 23.04 -7.71
N LEU A 160 -5.24 22.32 -6.65
CA LEU A 160 -6.62 22.29 -6.14
C LEU A 160 -7.05 23.68 -5.67
N ARG A 161 -6.21 24.39 -4.95
CA ARG A 161 -6.49 25.76 -4.50
C ARG A 161 -6.76 26.68 -5.71
N SER A 162 -5.90 26.64 -6.72
CA SER A 162 -6.08 27.42 -7.95
C SER A 162 -7.39 27.08 -8.69
N GLU A 163 -7.76 25.80 -8.76
CA GLU A 163 -9.00 25.39 -9.42
C GLU A 163 -10.25 25.81 -8.64
N TYR A 164 -10.21 25.74 -7.30
CA TYR A 164 -11.29 26.22 -6.46
C TYR A 164 -11.47 27.75 -6.57
N GLU A 165 -10.37 28.50 -6.55
CA GLU A 165 -10.38 29.96 -6.74
C GLU A 165 -10.97 30.37 -8.10
N LYS A 166 -10.58 29.69 -9.19
CA LYS A 166 -11.14 29.93 -10.52
C LYS A 166 -12.65 29.70 -10.59
N ASN A 167 -13.17 28.80 -9.79
CA ASN A 167 -14.59 28.46 -9.73
C ASN A 167 -15.34 29.25 -8.63
N GLY A 168 -14.73 30.25 -8.02
CA GLY A 168 -15.33 31.06 -6.96
C GLY A 168 -15.63 30.30 -5.66
N ALA A 169 -14.99 29.13 -5.46
CA ALA A 169 -15.17 28.29 -4.29
C ALA A 169 -13.99 28.44 -3.33
N VAL A 170 -14.26 28.30 -2.03
CA VAL A 170 -13.20 28.29 -1.02
C VAL A 170 -12.63 26.88 -0.93
N PHE A 171 -11.31 26.77 -1.13
CA PHE A 171 -10.60 25.52 -0.91
C PHE A 171 -10.37 25.31 0.59
N ASP A 172 -11.27 24.60 1.23
CA ASP A 172 -11.09 24.14 2.61
C ASP A 172 -11.07 22.61 2.65
N LEU A 173 -9.92 22.06 2.96
CA LEU A 173 -9.79 20.62 3.23
C LEU A 173 -10.30 20.21 4.62
N GLY A 174 -10.85 21.14 5.40
CA GLY A 174 -11.41 20.90 6.75
C GLY A 174 -10.43 20.33 7.78
N THR A 175 -9.31 19.83 7.33
CA THR A 175 -8.29 19.15 8.12
C THR A 175 -6.88 19.54 7.67
N SER A 176 -6.78 20.65 6.96
CA SER A 176 -5.71 20.99 6.04
C SER A 176 -4.28 20.83 6.59
N SER A 177 -3.95 21.36 7.75
CA SER A 177 -2.56 21.33 8.22
C SER A 177 -2.12 19.97 8.81
N ARG A 178 -3.04 19.20 9.41
CA ARG A 178 -2.72 17.87 9.96
C ARG A 178 -2.69 16.78 8.89
N PHE A 179 -3.61 16.83 7.93
CA PHE A 179 -3.68 15.89 6.82
C PHE A 179 -2.44 16.02 5.93
N TRP A 180 -2.10 17.23 5.51
CA TRP A 180 -0.94 17.49 4.66
C TRP A 180 0.37 17.18 5.37
N ARG A 181 0.54 17.57 6.63
CA ARG A 181 1.71 17.14 7.43
C ARG A 181 1.82 15.62 7.56
N MET A 182 0.70 14.91 7.58
CA MET A 182 0.70 13.45 7.58
C MET A 182 1.13 12.91 6.23
N ILE A 183 0.60 13.43 5.12
CA ILE A 183 0.98 13.02 3.76
C ILE A 183 2.45 13.35 3.50
N ASP A 184 2.93 14.52 3.92
CA ASP A 184 4.35 14.89 3.82
C ASP A 184 5.24 13.92 4.61
N ARG A 185 4.84 13.54 5.81
CA ARG A 185 5.56 12.49 6.56
C ARG A 185 5.55 11.15 5.83
N ILE A 186 4.47 10.82 5.14
CA ILE A 186 4.35 9.59 4.33
C ILE A 186 5.14 9.71 3.03
N ALA A 187 5.16 10.87 2.39
CA ALA A 187 5.84 11.11 1.13
C ALA A 187 7.34 11.44 1.29
N ALA A 188 7.71 12.26 2.25
CA ALA A 188 9.08 12.76 2.41
C ALA A 188 10.03 11.76 3.09
N ARG A 189 9.56 10.95 4.05
CA ARG A 189 10.43 9.98 4.74
C ARG A 189 11.11 8.92 3.85
N PRO A 190 10.56 8.48 2.72
CA PRO A 190 11.24 7.55 1.84
C PRO A 190 12.42 8.13 1.06
N ILE A 191 12.51 9.44 0.96
CA ILE A 191 13.48 10.12 0.08
C ILE A 191 14.78 10.46 0.83
N LEU A 192 14.73 10.55 2.16
CA LEU A 192 15.87 10.76 3.06
C LEU A 192 16.41 9.44 3.59
#